data_69b6ad111f995ccc613143b3ac4e976b
#
_entry.id   69b6ad111f995ccc613143b3ac4e976b
#
_cell.length_a   1.000
_cell.length_b   1.000
_cell.length_c   1.000
_cell.angle_alpha   90.00
_cell.angle_beta   90.00
_cell.angle_gamma   90.00
#
_symmetry.space_group_name_H-M   'P 1'
#
loop_
_entity.id
_entity.type
_entity.pdbx_description
1 polymer ?
#
loop_
_entity_poly.entity_id
_entity_poly.type
_entity_poly.pdbx_seq_one_letter_code
_entity_poly.pdbx_strand_id
1 'polypeptide(L)'
;CLFLGVDWERKGGKTALKAIEYVRQLYGIDVRLKICGCTPNQKILPTWVELIDKVDKNNVDEYQKFIDVLSNADILLLPTIAECYGMVFCEAAAFGLPVVATDTGGVSSIVINERTGILIKDPLDYKHFGHAIHKIISSVETYQNYSQNARIRYNNILHWDN
;
A
#
# COMPACT_ATOMS: atom_id res chain seq x y z
N CYS A 1 4.99 -2.81 -5.30
CA CYS A 1 4.21 -2.36 -4.15
C CYS A 1 4.79 -1.09 -3.55
N LEU A 2 3.95 -0.25 -2.95
CA LEU A 2 4.32 0.97 -2.23
C LEU A 2 3.99 0.82 -0.74
N PHE A 3 4.96 1.09 0.12
CA PHE A 3 4.79 1.32 1.56
C PHE A 3 4.95 2.82 1.82
N LEU A 4 3.92 3.48 2.33
CA LEU A 4 3.89 4.93 2.47
C LEU A 4 3.58 5.32 3.92
N GLY A 5 4.52 5.97 4.61
CA GLY A 5 4.33 6.41 5.99
C GLY A 5 5.61 6.84 6.67
N VAL A 6 5.46 7.55 7.80
CA VAL A 6 6.58 8.12 8.56
C VAL A 6 7.01 7.28 9.78
N ASP A 7 6.24 6.26 10.12
CA ASP A 7 6.46 5.41 11.29
C ASP A 7 6.54 3.94 10.86
N TRP A 8 7.76 3.46 10.70
CA TRP A 8 8.07 2.11 10.22
C TRP A 8 7.43 1.00 11.06
N GLU A 9 7.54 1.09 12.38
CA GLU A 9 7.05 0.03 13.28
C GLU A 9 5.52 0.03 13.34
N ARG A 10 4.90 1.18 13.56
CA ARG A 10 3.44 1.30 13.65
C ARG A 10 2.75 0.94 12.33
N LYS A 11 3.37 1.27 11.21
CA LYS A 11 2.84 0.95 9.87
C LYS A 11 3.11 -0.49 9.42
N GLY A 12 3.79 -1.30 10.24
CA GLY A 12 4.00 -2.72 9.99
C GLY A 12 5.06 -3.04 8.94
N GLY A 13 6.10 -2.23 8.86
CA GLY A 13 7.13 -2.36 7.84
C GLY A 13 7.82 -3.71 7.82
N LYS A 14 8.06 -4.33 8.99
CA LYS A 14 8.62 -5.68 9.07
C LYS A 14 7.72 -6.73 8.41
N THR A 15 6.41 -6.61 8.61
CA THR A 15 5.42 -7.50 7.98
C THR A 15 5.38 -7.27 6.47
N ALA A 16 5.45 -6.00 6.02
CA ALA A 16 5.50 -5.68 4.60
C ALA A 16 6.72 -6.32 3.91
N LEU A 17 7.93 -6.21 4.49
CA LEU A 17 9.12 -6.87 3.96
C LEU A 17 8.95 -8.39 3.86
N LYS A 18 8.48 -9.04 4.93
CA LYS A 18 8.24 -10.49 4.94
C LYS A 18 7.17 -10.92 3.94
N ALA A 19 6.13 -10.12 3.74
CA ALA A 19 5.08 -10.40 2.77
C ALA A 19 5.63 -10.38 1.33
N ILE A 20 6.43 -9.38 0.98
CA ILE A 20 7.08 -9.31 -0.34
C ILE A 20 8.04 -10.48 -0.53
N GLU A 21 8.89 -10.76 0.46
CA GLU A 21 9.80 -11.92 0.40
C GLU A 21 9.03 -13.23 0.18
N TYR A 22 7.93 -13.42 0.91
CA TYR A 22 7.06 -14.59 0.79
C TYR A 22 6.46 -14.73 -0.62
N VAL A 23 5.98 -13.64 -1.22
CA VAL A 23 5.47 -13.65 -2.61
C VAL A 23 6.56 -14.06 -3.59
N ARG A 24 7.75 -13.49 -3.46
CA ARG A 24 8.90 -13.79 -4.32
C ARG A 24 9.33 -15.26 -4.22
N GLN A 25 9.37 -15.80 -3.01
CA GLN A 25 9.78 -17.19 -2.77
C GLN A 25 8.71 -18.20 -3.18
N LEU A 26 7.44 -17.95 -2.84
CA LEU A 26 6.37 -18.92 -3.07
C LEU A 26 5.90 -18.93 -4.53
N TYR A 27 5.76 -17.76 -5.14
CA TYR A 27 5.17 -17.63 -6.47
C TYR A 27 6.18 -17.33 -7.59
N GLY A 28 7.44 -17.06 -7.25
CA GLY A 28 8.49 -16.75 -8.22
C GLY A 28 8.28 -15.42 -8.95
N ILE A 29 7.49 -14.49 -8.38
CA ILE A 29 7.14 -13.22 -9.00
C ILE A 29 8.11 -12.13 -8.56
N ASP A 30 8.65 -11.33 -9.50
CA ASP A 30 9.55 -10.20 -9.20
C ASP A 30 8.78 -8.98 -8.66
N VAL A 31 8.24 -9.10 -7.45
CA VAL A 31 7.61 -7.98 -6.74
C VAL A 31 8.68 -7.15 -6.04
N ARG A 32 8.60 -5.83 -6.17
CA ARG A 32 9.47 -4.86 -5.50
C ARG A 32 8.70 -4.04 -4.47
N LEU A 33 9.41 -3.57 -3.44
CA LEU A 33 8.85 -2.70 -2.40
C LEU A 33 9.52 -1.33 -2.44
N LYS A 34 8.77 -0.30 -2.78
CA LYS A 34 9.15 1.10 -2.59
C LYS A 34 8.70 1.53 -1.19
N ILE A 35 9.62 2.06 -0.39
CA ILE A 35 9.34 2.57 0.96
C ILE A 35 9.52 4.08 0.92
N CYS A 36 8.45 4.82 1.14
CA CYS A 36 8.45 6.27 1.13
C CYS A 36 8.12 6.84 2.51
N GLY A 37 8.96 7.74 2.99
CA GLY A 37 8.73 8.57 4.18
C GLY A 37 9.28 8.02 5.49
N CYS A 38 9.84 6.81 5.51
CA CYS A 38 10.53 6.25 6.67
C CYS A 38 11.67 5.33 6.25
N THR A 39 12.55 5.04 7.19
CA THR A 39 13.70 4.14 6.98
C THR A 39 13.55 2.89 7.84
N PRO A 40 13.69 1.69 7.25
CA PRO A 40 13.75 0.45 8.02
C PRO A 40 14.91 0.42 9.01
N ASN A 41 14.69 -0.18 10.19
CA ASN A 41 15.75 -0.35 11.21
C ASN A 41 16.77 -1.44 10.86
N GLN A 42 16.89 -1.83 9.59
CA GLN A 42 17.81 -2.85 9.10
C GLN A 42 19.01 -2.19 8.42
N LYS A 43 20.22 -2.66 8.74
CA LYS A 43 21.46 -2.14 8.14
C LYS A 43 21.62 -2.51 6.67
N ILE A 44 21.08 -3.65 6.26
CA ILE A 44 21.17 -4.17 4.89
C ILE A 44 19.76 -4.49 4.41
N LEU A 45 19.37 -3.86 3.33
CA LEU A 45 18.09 -4.11 2.68
C LEU A 45 18.26 -5.01 1.45
N PRO A 46 17.29 -5.87 1.15
CA PRO A 46 17.28 -6.64 -0.09
C PRO A 46 17.32 -5.74 -1.34
N THR A 47 17.89 -6.23 -2.44
CA THR A 47 18.00 -5.49 -3.71
C THR A 47 16.68 -5.13 -4.37
N TRP A 48 15.59 -5.78 -3.96
CA TRP A 48 14.22 -5.48 -4.42
C TRP A 48 13.52 -4.40 -3.58
N VAL A 49 14.21 -3.80 -2.60
CA VAL A 49 13.70 -2.66 -1.80
C VAL A 49 14.33 -1.38 -2.33
N GLU A 50 13.48 -0.39 -2.57
CA GLU A 50 13.85 0.98 -2.94
C GLU A 50 13.41 1.93 -1.81
N LEU A 51 14.34 2.76 -1.34
CA LEU A 51 14.03 3.80 -0.36
C LEU A 51 13.79 5.13 -1.07
N ILE A 52 12.71 5.79 -0.70
CA ILE A 52 12.35 7.13 -1.15
C ILE A 52 12.25 8.01 0.10
N ASP A 53 12.96 9.12 0.09
CA ASP A 53 12.94 10.06 1.21
C ASP A 53 11.53 10.56 1.52
N LYS A 54 11.38 11.08 2.73
CA LYS A 54 10.13 11.73 3.13
C LYS A 54 9.87 12.93 2.20
N VAL A 55 8.67 12.98 1.64
CA VAL A 55 8.21 14.04 0.77
C VAL A 55 7.41 15.07 1.58
N ASP A 56 7.76 16.35 1.48
CA ASP A 56 6.97 17.45 2.02
C ASP A 56 5.90 17.87 1.00
N LYS A 57 4.65 17.51 1.28
CA LYS A 57 3.50 17.81 0.41
C LYS A 57 3.17 19.31 0.32
N ASN A 58 3.72 20.15 1.22
CA ASN A 58 3.55 21.60 1.17
C ASN A 58 4.58 22.28 0.24
N ASN A 59 5.62 21.58 -0.17
CA ASN A 59 6.60 22.03 -1.13
C ASN A 59 6.16 21.62 -2.54
N VAL A 60 6.01 22.57 -3.45
CA VAL A 60 5.51 22.34 -4.83
C VAL A 60 6.37 21.32 -5.60
N ASP A 61 7.70 21.45 -5.49
CA ASP A 61 8.64 20.56 -6.19
C ASP A 61 8.62 19.14 -5.62
N GLU A 62 8.43 19.00 -4.31
CA GLU A 62 8.32 17.70 -3.66
C GLU A 62 6.94 17.08 -3.84
N TYR A 63 5.89 17.89 -3.98
CA TYR A 63 4.55 17.39 -4.26
C TYR A 63 4.49 16.63 -5.60
N GLN A 64 5.22 17.07 -6.62
CA GLN A 64 5.31 16.31 -7.86
C GLN A 64 5.97 14.93 -7.65
N LYS A 65 7.00 14.85 -6.83
CA LYS A 65 7.62 13.55 -6.46
C LYS A 65 6.62 12.62 -5.77
N PHE A 66 5.76 13.19 -4.91
CA PHE A 66 4.70 12.41 -4.26
C PHE A 66 3.70 11.83 -5.26
N ILE A 67 3.28 12.63 -6.24
CA ILE A 67 2.43 12.18 -7.35
C ILE A 67 3.13 11.06 -8.14
N ASP A 68 4.41 11.24 -8.45
CA ASP A 68 5.19 10.26 -9.21
C ASP A 68 5.32 8.94 -8.43
N VAL A 69 5.50 8.98 -7.12
CA VAL A 69 5.57 7.79 -6.25
C VAL A 69 4.26 6.99 -6.32
N LEU A 70 3.12 7.68 -6.21
CA LEU A 70 1.80 7.03 -6.29
C LEU A 70 1.49 6.52 -7.71
N SER A 71 1.79 7.33 -8.74
CA SER A 71 1.52 6.97 -10.14
C SER A 71 2.34 5.78 -10.63
N ASN A 72 3.52 5.57 -10.06
CA ASN A 72 4.43 4.46 -10.40
C ASN A 72 4.35 3.30 -9.41
N ALA A 73 3.25 3.16 -8.69
CA ALA A 73 2.97 2.04 -7.83
C ALA A 73 1.79 1.22 -8.37
N ASP A 74 1.76 -0.07 -8.02
CA ASP A 74 0.66 -0.96 -8.41
C ASP A 74 -0.25 -1.30 -7.22
N ILE A 75 0.28 -1.39 -6.00
CA ILE A 75 -0.45 -1.74 -4.78
C ILE A 75 0.08 -0.90 -3.64
N LEU A 76 -0.80 -0.33 -2.82
CA LEU A 76 -0.44 0.19 -1.50
C LEU A 76 -0.47 -0.95 -0.49
N LEU A 77 0.67 -1.24 0.15
CA LEU A 77 0.84 -2.30 1.15
C LEU A 77 1.12 -1.69 2.53
N LEU A 78 0.16 -1.76 3.45
CA LEU A 78 0.29 -1.22 4.80
C LEU A 78 -0.28 -2.17 5.86
N PRO A 79 0.54 -3.09 6.40
CA PRO A 79 0.18 -3.93 7.54
C PRO A 79 0.15 -3.14 8.86
N THR A 80 -0.56 -2.02 8.88
CA THR A 80 -0.54 -1.08 10.01
C THR A 80 -1.12 -1.71 11.29
N ILE A 81 -0.44 -1.49 12.42
CA ILE A 81 -0.88 -1.99 13.74
C ILE A 81 -2.01 -1.12 14.27
N ALA A 82 -1.95 0.18 14.02
CA ALA A 82 -2.97 1.14 14.44
C ALA A 82 -3.11 2.26 13.42
N GLU A 83 -4.36 2.62 13.13
CA GLU A 83 -4.71 3.71 12.24
C GLU A 83 -5.96 4.44 12.74
N CYS A 84 -5.98 5.76 12.62
CA CYS A 84 -7.19 6.53 12.88
C CYS A 84 -8.14 6.46 11.68
N TYR A 85 -7.94 7.35 10.71
CA TYR A 85 -8.71 7.37 9.47
C TYR A 85 -7.90 6.82 8.30
N GLY A 86 -6.62 7.21 8.19
CA GLY A 86 -5.72 6.72 7.17
C GLY A 86 -5.83 7.43 5.83
N MET A 87 -5.51 8.74 5.82
CA MET A 87 -5.51 9.58 4.63
C MET A 87 -4.77 8.97 3.43
N VAL A 88 -3.71 8.21 3.71
CA VAL A 88 -2.92 7.51 2.70
C VAL A 88 -3.75 6.54 1.85
N PHE A 89 -4.82 5.98 2.39
CA PHE A 89 -5.73 5.11 1.64
C PHE A 89 -6.63 5.90 0.69
N CYS A 90 -7.04 7.13 1.07
CA CYS A 90 -7.74 8.05 0.16
C CYS A 90 -6.82 8.48 -0.98
N GLU A 91 -5.57 8.80 -0.65
CA GLU A 91 -4.54 9.15 -1.64
C GLU A 91 -4.30 7.99 -2.62
N ALA A 92 -4.16 6.76 -2.13
CA ALA A 92 -4.05 5.58 -2.98
C ALA A 92 -5.28 5.41 -3.89
N ALA A 93 -6.48 5.56 -3.35
CA ALA A 93 -7.72 5.47 -4.12
C ALA A 93 -7.81 6.54 -5.21
N ALA A 94 -7.30 7.76 -4.96
CA ALA A 94 -7.19 8.82 -5.97
C ALA A 94 -6.35 8.44 -7.17
N PHE A 95 -5.38 7.55 -7.02
CA PHE A 95 -4.55 7.01 -8.10
C PHE A 95 -5.02 5.63 -8.59
N GLY A 96 -6.16 5.14 -8.08
CA GLY A 96 -6.66 3.81 -8.42
C GLY A 96 -5.76 2.68 -7.94
N LEU A 97 -4.97 2.89 -6.87
CA LEU A 97 -4.15 1.84 -6.29
C LEU A 97 -5.00 0.89 -5.44
N PRO A 98 -5.06 -0.40 -5.74
CA PRO A 98 -5.57 -1.40 -4.83
C PRO A 98 -4.79 -1.38 -3.52
N VAL A 99 -5.48 -1.64 -2.41
CA VAL A 99 -4.89 -1.62 -1.07
C VAL A 99 -4.80 -3.02 -0.50
N VAL A 100 -3.66 -3.37 0.11
CA VAL A 100 -3.52 -4.52 1.00
C VAL A 100 -3.12 -3.98 2.36
N ALA A 101 -4.02 -4.04 3.33
CA ALA A 101 -3.84 -3.40 4.63
C ALA A 101 -4.45 -4.21 5.78
N THR A 102 -4.14 -3.81 7.02
CA THR A 102 -4.82 -4.35 8.19
C THR A 102 -6.21 -3.74 8.34
N ASP A 103 -7.20 -4.56 8.70
CA ASP A 103 -8.53 -4.13 9.12
C ASP A 103 -8.48 -3.57 10.55
N THR A 104 -8.12 -2.30 10.66
CA THR A 104 -7.98 -1.62 11.96
C THR A 104 -8.39 -0.15 11.86
N GLY A 105 -8.97 0.38 12.95
CA GLY A 105 -9.45 1.77 13.01
C GLY A 105 -10.42 2.11 11.89
N GLY A 106 -10.21 3.23 11.22
CA GLY A 106 -11.06 3.71 10.12
C GLY A 106 -10.73 3.12 8.74
N VAL A 107 -9.81 2.18 8.61
CA VAL A 107 -9.37 1.66 7.30
C VAL A 107 -10.54 1.09 6.50
N SER A 108 -11.43 0.31 7.12
CA SER A 108 -12.59 -0.30 6.45
C SER A 108 -13.68 0.71 6.04
N SER A 109 -13.64 1.96 6.51
CA SER A 109 -14.50 3.02 5.97
C SER A 109 -14.00 3.54 4.62
N ILE A 110 -12.72 3.39 4.32
CA ILE A 110 -12.11 3.83 3.05
C ILE A 110 -11.98 2.64 2.09
N VAL A 111 -11.36 1.56 2.54
CA VAL A 111 -11.08 0.37 1.74
C VAL A 111 -12.23 -0.62 1.88
N ILE A 112 -12.89 -0.94 0.76
CA ILE A 112 -13.93 -1.98 0.72
C ILE A 112 -13.26 -3.32 0.43
N ASN A 113 -13.29 -4.19 1.45
CA ASN A 113 -12.68 -5.51 1.34
C ASN A 113 -13.19 -6.28 0.12
N GLU A 114 -12.30 -6.94 -0.61
CA GLU A 114 -12.55 -7.71 -1.85
C GLU A 114 -13.07 -6.86 -3.04
N ARG A 115 -13.09 -5.53 -2.93
CA ARG A 115 -13.52 -4.63 -4.02
C ARG A 115 -12.51 -3.56 -4.37
N THR A 116 -12.01 -2.82 -3.39
CA THR A 116 -11.00 -1.77 -3.61
C THR A 116 -9.64 -2.14 -3.02
N GLY A 117 -9.58 -3.27 -2.34
CA GLY A 117 -8.41 -3.81 -1.71
C GLY A 117 -8.74 -5.07 -0.91
N ILE A 118 -7.76 -5.59 -0.18
CA ILE A 118 -7.92 -6.75 0.70
C ILE A 118 -7.51 -6.35 2.11
N LEU A 119 -8.41 -6.58 3.07
CA LEU A 119 -8.20 -6.29 4.48
C LEU A 119 -7.91 -7.56 5.26
N ILE A 120 -6.86 -7.51 6.08
CA ILE A 120 -6.35 -8.63 6.87
C ILE A 120 -6.46 -8.26 8.35
N LYS A 121 -6.95 -9.17 9.19
CA LYS A 121 -7.19 -8.89 10.61
C LYS A 121 -5.92 -8.82 11.45
N ASP A 122 -4.98 -9.73 11.21
CA ASP A 122 -3.73 -9.80 11.96
C ASP A 122 -2.62 -9.03 11.22
N PRO A 123 -2.13 -7.90 11.76
CA PRO A 123 -1.06 -7.12 11.14
C PRO A 123 0.29 -7.85 11.08
N LEU A 124 0.44 -8.97 11.76
CA LEU A 124 1.68 -9.75 11.77
C LEU A 124 1.64 -10.94 10.81
N ASP A 125 0.49 -11.25 10.23
CA ASP A 125 0.32 -12.38 9.32
C ASP A 125 0.82 -12.08 7.90
N TYR A 126 2.13 -11.99 7.75
CA TYR A 126 2.78 -11.70 6.48
C TYR A 126 2.39 -12.66 5.35
N LYS A 127 1.97 -13.91 5.67
CA LYS A 127 1.56 -14.88 4.65
C LYS A 127 0.24 -14.49 4.02
N HIS A 128 -0.77 -14.09 4.82
CA HIS A 128 -2.04 -13.59 4.29
C HIS A 128 -1.85 -12.31 3.49
N PHE A 129 -0.97 -11.39 3.92
CA PHE A 129 -0.58 -10.22 3.11
C PHE A 129 0.02 -10.65 1.78
N GLY A 130 0.92 -11.64 1.76
CA GLY A 130 1.50 -12.17 0.53
C GLY A 130 0.47 -12.82 -0.40
N HIS A 131 -0.45 -13.62 0.15
CA HIS A 131 -1.55 -14.19 -0.64
C HIS A 131 -2.48 -13.12 -1.21
N ALA A 132 -2.77 -12.07 -0.45
CA ALA A 132 -3.58 -10.93 -0.90
C ALA A 132 -2.91 -10.18 -2.05
N ILE A 133 -1.61 -9.90 -1.96
CA ILE A 133 -0.84 -9.30 -3.04
C ILE A 133 -0.94 -10.19 -4.29
N HIS A 134 -0.62 -11.48 -4.16
CA HIS A 134 -0.70 -12.42 -5.27
C HIS A 134 -2.09 -12.46 -5.90
N LYS A 135 -3.17 -12.49 -5.10
CA LYS A 135 -4.55 -12.49 -5.58
C LYS A 135 -4.84 -11.27 -6.47
N ILE A 136 -4.43 -10.07 -6.05
CA ILE A 136 -4.66 -8.83 -6.82
C ILE A 136 -3.93 -8.86 -8.16
N ILE A 137 -2.70 -9.38 -8.20
CA ILE A 137 -1.87 -9.40 -9.42
C ILE A 137 -2.00 -10.71 -10.22
N SER A 138 -2.91 -11.61 -9.84
CA SER A 138 -3.04 -12.93 -10.47
C SER A 138 -3.42 -12.87 -11.95
N SER A 139 -4.12 -11.82 -12.36
CA SER A 139 -4.41 -11.51 -13.76
C SER A 139 -4.58 -10.00 -13.97
N VAL A 140 -4.41 -9.57 -15.21
CA VAL A 140 -4.65 -8.17 -15.60
C VAL A 140 -6.10 -7.75 -15.30
N GLU A 141 -7.05 -8.61 -15.56
CA GLU A 141 -8.48 -8.37 -15.30
C GLU A 141 -8.74 -8.17 -13.80
N THR A 142 -8.20 -9.05 -12.95
CA THR A 142 -8.35 -8.94 -11.50
C THR A 142 -7.78 -7.62 -11.00
N TYR A 143 -6.57 -7.28 -11.42
CA TYR A 143 -5.92 -6.03 -11.05
C TYR A 143 -6.76 -4.81 -11.48
N GLN A 144 -7.21 -4.78 -12.73
CA GLN A 144 -8.02 -3.68 -13.27
C GLN A 144 -9.33 -3.51 -12.52
N ASN A 145 -9.99 -4.60 -12.13
CA ASN A 145 -11.21 -4.54 -11.33
C ASN A 145 -10.99 -3.86 -9.97
N TYR A 146 -9.94 -4.22 -9.24
CA TYR A 146 -9.59 -3.56 -7.99
C TYR A 146 -9.24 -2.09 -8.19
N SER A 147 -8.44 -1.78 -9.19
CA SER A 147 -7.97 -0.43 -9.52
C SER A 147 -9.14 0.50 -9.90
N GLN A 148 -10.01 0.06 -10.79
CA GLN A 148 -11.19 0.83 -11.21
C GLN A 148 -12.15 1.08 -10.04
N ASN A 149 -12.42 0.07 -9.22
CA ASN A 149 -13.27 0.21 -8.05
C ASN A 149 -12.69 1.19 -7.02
N ALA A 150 -11.38 1.17 -6.81
CA ALA A 150 -10.70 2.14 -5.95
C ALA A 150 -10.89 3.57 -6.46
N ARG A 151 -10.70 3.81 -7.76
CA ARG A 151 -10.88 5.11 -8.40
C ARG A 151 -12.34 5.57 -8.35
N ILE A 152 -13.30 4.69 -8.64
CA ILE A 152 -14.74 4.99 -8.55
C ILE A 152 -15.11 5.39 -7.13
N ARG A 153 -14.62 4.66 -6.13
CA ARG A 153 -14.88 4.99 -4.72
C ARG A 153 -14.32 6.36 -4.36
N TYR A 154 -13.11 6.67 -4.81
CA TYR A 154 -12.52 8.00 -4.59
C TYR A 154 -13.44 9.08 -5.15
N ASN A 155 -13.78 8.99 -6.42
CA ASN A 155 -14.57 10.02 -7.11
C ASN A 155 -15.97 10.23 -6.50
N ASN A 156 -16.60 9.16 -5.99
CA ASN A 156 -17.97 9.22 -5.51
C ASN A 156 -18.12 9.51 -4.01
N ILE A 157 -17.07 9.22 -3.20
CA ILE A 157 -17.23 9.22 -1.73
C ILE A 157 -16.05 9.88 -1.01
N LEU A 158 -14.82 9.64 -1.48
CA LEU A 158 -13.62 10.02 -0.72
C LEU A 158 -13.02 11.36 -1.18
N HIS A 159 -13.50 11.93 -2.26
CA HIS A 159 -13.07 13.22 -2.75
C HIS A 159 -13.49 14.33 -1.77
N TRP A 160 -12.60 15.30 -1.53
CA TRP A 160 -12.80 16.34 -0.53
C TRP A 160 -13.96 17.31 -0.82
N ASP A 161 -14.44 17.36 -2.06
CA ASP A 161 -15.54 18.21 -2.51
C ASP A 161 -16.90 17.51 -2.44
N ASN A 162 -16.97 16.30 -1.86
CA ASN A 162 -18.21 15.53 -1.67
C ASN A 162 -18.82 15.73 -0.28
#